data_770dbb096f53fdfafcf34db6dd738b25
#
_entry.id   770dbb096f53fdfafcf34db6dd738b25
#
_cell.length_a   1.000
_cell.length_b   1.000
_cell.length_c   1.000
_cell.angle_alpha   90.00
_cell.angle_beta   90.00
_cell.angle_gamma   90.00
#
_symmetry.space_group_name_H-M   'P 1'
#
loop_
_entity.id
_entity.type
_entity.pdbx_description
1 polymer ?
#
loop_
_entity_poly.entity_id
_entity_poly.type
_entity_poly.pdbx_seq_one_letter_code
_entity_poly.pdbx_strand_id
1 'polypeptide(L)'
;MSLEKLSRKIIEEIESGEIESKDGIEKRKKELCREMSFQGMPKNSDIREFLDDEEEQAKELLKTKPTRSISGIANIAIMARPAPCGGGCVYCPKGEGAPQSYTGKEPATRRAIRNKYDPFDQVSDRLGQYEKNGHSIDKSKLIVMGGTFPFQDPDYQKEFVKRAFDGFNTYGDGTESDTLEEAIKQNETAKVRNVGVTFETRPDICETEHIDRILEMGGTRVEMGVQTVFEETHERTNRGHGMDKVIEATRKLKNAGFKVCYHLMLGLPGEDFEDDIEKFRQAFNKEQFQPDEVKIYPCEVIQGTELYRRYENGEFDPITSEEAKERLKKIQKDVLPPHVRVKRVMRDIPSTEVDAGPALTNMRQMALQELAEEGIRCRCIRCREVGHVKHKLGLEPKDVELLERDYAASGGHEYFYSFEDVDQDIILGFLRARAPTQSFRDEIDDDTLIVRQLKVLGSSTDIGTEGKDTQHKGYGKQLMEKAEEKARDLGRDRVAVISAVGTREYYRKLGYELEGAYMVKELE
;
A
#
# COMPACT_ATOMS: atom_id res chain seq x y z
N MET A 1 18.26 -2.22 39.09
CA MET A 1 19.37 -2.18 38.11
C MET A 1 18.85 -1.53 36.84
N SER A 2 19.69 -0.83 36.02
CA SER A 2 19.19 -0.01 34.89
C SER A 2 18.87 -0.87 33.66
N LEU A 3 17.93 -0.40 32.84
CA LEU A 3 17.61 -0.95 31.54
C LEU A 3 18.88 -1.03 30.64
N GLU A 4 19.71 -0.03 30.70
CA GLU A 4 20.98 0.05 29.98
C GLU A 4 21.89 -1.16 30.25
N LYS A 5 22.09 -1.54 31.51
CA LYS A 5 22.97 -2.68 31.84
C LYS A 5 22.41 -4.01 31.34
N LEU A 6 21.10 -4.18 31.34
CA LEU A 6 20.43 -5.35 30.76
C LEU A 6 20.57 -5.35 29.25
N SER A 7 20.36 -4.20 28.63
CA SER A 7 20.44 -4.04 27.16
C SER A 7 21.84 -4.31 26.64
N ARG A 8 22.86 -3.72 27.24
CA ARG A 8 24.26 -3.96 26.86
C ARG A 8 24.65 -5.42 26.95
N LYS A 9 24.21 -6.13 27.99
CA LYS A 9 24.51 -7.57 28.11
C LYS A 9 23.88 -8.40 27.00
N ILE A 10 22.63 -8.09 26.59
CA ILE A 10 21.97 -8.77 25.47
C ILE A 10 22.72 -8.48 24.17
N ILE A 11 23.11 -7.23 23.94
CA ILE A 11 23.85 -6.79 22.74
C ILE A 11 25.20 -7.52 22.64
N GLU A 12 25.97 -7.54 23.73
CA GLU A 12 27.24 -8.24 23.81
C GLU A 12 27.09 -9.76 23.50
N GLU A 13 26.08 -10.41 24.09
CA GLU A 13 25.80 -11.83 23.87
C GLU A 13 25.32 -12.13 22.41
N ILE A 14 24.69 -11.14 21.72
CA ILE A 14 24.37 -11.25 20.30
C ILE A 14 25.65 -11.09 19.43
N GLU A 15 26.44 -10.07 19.68
CA GLU A 15 27.68 -9.82 18.90
C GLU A 15 28.74 -10.90 19.12
N SER A 16 28.77 -11.56 20.28
CA SER A 16 29.62 -12.73 20.53
C SER A 16 29.12 -14.03 19.90
N GLY A 17 27.89 -14.06 19.39
CA GLY A 17 27.26 -15.26 18.81
C GLY A 17 26.67 -16.22 19.84
N GLU A 18 26.54 -15.82 21.11
CA GLU A 18 25.85 -16.61 22.13
C GLU A 18 24.33 -16.63 21.89
N ILE A 19 23.80 -15.58 21.26
CA ILE A 19 22.39 -15.43 20.87
C ILE A 19 22.29 -15.25 19.34
N GLU A 20 21.81 -16.27 18.64
CA GLU A 20 21.68 -16.27 17.17
C GLU A 20 20.24 -16.18 16.68
N SER A 21 19.24 -16.15 17.58
CA SER A 21 17.83 -16.20 17.19
C SER A 21 16.95 -15.27 18.03
N LYS A 22 15.79 -14.89 17.46
CA LYS A 22 14.79 -14.08 18.18
C LYS A 22 14.22 -14.80 19.39
N ASP A 23 14.05 -16.11 19.32
CA ASP A 23 13.59 -16.92 20.45
C ASP A 23 14.67 -16.95 21.54
N GLY A 24 15.94 -16.98 21.16
CA GLY A 24 17.09 -16.84 22.07
C GLY A 24 17.05 -15.51 22.83
N ILE A 25 16.79 -14.40 22.12
CA ILE A 25 16.62 -13.07 22.77
C ILE A 25 15.48 -13.12 23.79
N GLU A 26 14.31 -13.63 23.42
CA GLU A 26 13.15 -13.65 24.33
C GLU A 26 13.40 -14.53 25.57
N LYS A 27 14.11 -15.64 25.41
CA LYS A 27 14.54 -16.51 26.51
C LYS A 27 15.52 -15.77 27.42
N ARG A 28 16.55 -15.15 26.84
CA ARG A 28 17.61 -14.48 27.58
C ARG A 28 17.10 -13.23 28.33
N LYS A 29 16.20 -12.46 27.72
CA LYS A 29 15.50 -11.37 28.41
C LYS A 29 14.81 -11.84 29.69
N LYS A 30 14.08 -12.95 29.63
CA LYS A 30 13.40 -13.54 30.81
C LYS A 30 14.39 -13.92 31.91
N GLU A 31 15.51 -14.52 31.55
CA GLU A 31 16.57 -14.91 32.47
C GLU A 31 17.19 -13.67 33.15
N LEU A 32 17.64 -12.70 32.34
CA LEU A 32 18.26 -11.48 32.85
C LEU A 32 17.31 -10.62 33.71
N CYS A 33 16.02 -10.54 33.36
CA CYS A 33 15.04 -9.86 34.19
C CYS A 33 14.93 -10.50 35.59
N ARG A 34 15.03 -11.85 35.67
CA ARG A 34 15.04 -12.58 36.94
C ARG A 34 16.36 -12.37 37.70
N GLU A 35 17.50 -12.60 37.03
CA GLU A 35 18.83 -12.44 37.61
C GLU A 35 19.05 -11.00 38.18
N MET A 36 18.57 -10.02 37.46
CA MET A 36 18.77 -8.60 37.75
C MET A 36 17.63 -7.99 38.58
N SER A 37 16.58 -8.75 38.89
CA SER A 37 15.36 -8.24 39.56
C SER A 37 14.77 -7.02 38.82
N PHE A 38 14.79 -7.05 37.50
CA PHE A 38 14.26 -5.99 36.64
C PHE A 38 12.73 -6.09 36.55
N GLN A 39 12.02 -4.99 36.81
CA GLN A 39 10.56 -4.98 36.74
C GLN A 39 10.08 -4.77 35.28
N GLY A 40 9.29 -5.71 34.83
CA GLY A 40 8.76 -5.73 33.47
C GLY A 40 9.65 -6.49 32.48
N MET A 41 9.22 -6.53 31.22
CA MET A 41 9.95 -7.14 30.10
C MET A 41 10.30 -6.05 29.09
N PRO A 42 11.59 -5.75 28.85
CA PRO A 42 11.97 -4.73 27.90
C PRO A 42 11.59 -5.15 26.47
N LYS A 43 11.13 -4.21 25.68
CA LYS A 43 10.90 -4.42 24.24
C LYS A 43 12.24 -4.41 23.51
N ASN A 44 12.30 -5.03 22.34
CA ASN A 44 13.50 -4.94 21.50
C ASN A 44 13.81 -3.49 21.11
N SER A 45 12.78 -2.64 20.92
CA SER A 45 12.96 -1.20 20.70
C SER A 45 13.70 -0.48 21.84
N ASP A 46 13.43 -0.90 23.08
CA ASP A 46 14.05 -0.27 24.27
C ASP A 46 15.54 -0.68 24.38
N ILE A 47 15.87 -1.93 23.99
CA ILE A 47 17.24 -2.44 23.93
C ILE A 47 18.03 -1.75 22.82
N ARG A 48 17.39 -1.49 21.67
CA ARG A 48 17.99 -0.82 20.52
C ARG A 48 18.44 0.61 20.80
N GLU A 49 17.88 1.29 21.78
CA GLU A 49 18.32 2.63 22.19
C GLU A 49 19.77 2.66 22.73
N PHE A 50 20.35 1.49 23.02
CA PHE A 50 21.72 1.33 23.54
C PHE A 50 22.68 0.71 22.50
N LEU A 51 22.28 0.58 21.23
CA LEU A 51 23.15 0.08 20.16
C LEU A 51 24.19 1.12 19.73
N ASP A 52 25.40 0.68 19.51
CA ASP A 52 26.44 1.44 18.85
C ASP A 52 26.42 1.21 17.31
N ASP A 53 27.07 2.09 16.55
CA ASP A 53 27.04 2.06 15.09
C ASP A 53 27.69 0.80 14.48
N GLU A 54 28.55 0.13 15.21
CA GLU A 54 29.33 -1.04 14.76
C GLU A 54 28.64 -2.38 15.07
N GLU A 55 27.54 -2.38 15.86
CA GLU A 55 26.86 -3.59 16.34
C GLU A 55 25.78 -4.10 15.33
N GLU A 56 26.27 -4.52 14.16
CA GLU A 56 25.39 -4.86 13.01
C GLU A 56 24.53 -6.13 13.24
N GLN A 57 25.06 -7.15 13.94
CA GLN A 57 24.31 -8.38 14.22
C GLN A 57 23.15 -8.07 15.17
N ALA A 58 23.39 -7.30 16.20
CA ALA A 58 22.37 -6.88 17.16
C ALA A 58 21.31 -5.96 16.50
N LYS A 59 21.74 -5.03 15.61
CA LYS A 59 20.83 -4.19 14.82
C LYS A 59 19.82 -5.04 14.03
N GLU A 60 20.28 -6.08 13.34
CA GLU A 60 19.40 -6.92 12.52
C GLU A 60 18.55 -7.87 13.37
N LEU A 61 19.13 -8.51 14.40
CA LEU A 61 18.43 -9.50 15.22
C LEU A 61 17.36 -8.86 16.12
N LEU A 62 17.61 -7.66 16.64
CA LEU A 62 16.67 -6.87 17.46
C LEU A 62 15.60 -6.17 16.62
N LYS A 63 15.72 -6.16 15.29
CA LYS A 63 14.74 -5.55 14.39
C LYS A 63 13.35 -6.17 14.54
N THR A 64 12.36 -5.31 14.83
CA THR A 64 10.98 -5.75 15.09
C THR A 64 10.21 -5.92 13.79
N LYS A 65 9.63 -7.11 13.54
CA LYS A 65 8.84 -7.41 12.33
C LYS A 65 9.58 -7.07 11.02
N PRO A 66 10.72 -7.70 10.71
CA PRO A 66 11.59 -7.36 9.59
C PRO A 66 10.88 -7.35 8.23
N THR A 67 9.84 -8.18 8.05
CA THR A 67 9.05 -8.23 6.80
C THR A 67 8.23 -6.96 6.55
N ARG A 68 8.06 -6.07 7.53
CA ARG A 68 7.27 -4.83 7.39
C ARG A 68 7.88 -3.85 6.41
N SER A 69 9.20 -3.76 6.37
CA SER A 69 9.96 -2.90 5.47
C SER A 69 10.91 -3.68 4.56
N ILE A 70 10.58 -4.94 4.21
CA ILE A 70 11.42 -5.78 3.35
C ILE A 70 11.67 -5.15 1.98
N SER A 71 10.76 -4.28 1.52
CA SER A 71 10.92 -3.48 0.29
C SER A 71 11.67 -2.15 0.52
N GLY A 72 12.22 -1.92 1.71
CA GLY A 72 12.90 -0.68 2.10
C GLY A 72 12.03 0.57 2.15
N ILE A 73 10.72 0.42 2.25
CA ILE A 73 9.79 1.56 2.25
C ILE A 73 8.99 1.57 3.55
N ALA A 74 9.04 2.69 4.29
CA ALA A 74 8.21 2.95 5.44
C ALA A 74 6.81 3.42 5.00
N ASN A 75 5.75 2.70 5.40
CA ASN A 75 4.39 3.09 5.08
C ASN A 75 3.80 3.94 6.22
N ILE A 76 3.57 5.21 5.94
CA ILE A 76 3.06 6.22 6.85
C ILE A 76 1.58 6.45 6.52
N ALA A 77 0.70 5.83 7.32
CA ALA A 77 -0.74 6.04 7.20
C ALA A 77 -1.17 7.10 8.23
N ILE A 78 -1.73 8.18 7.73
CA ILE A 78 -2.31 9.28 8.51
C ILE A 78 -3.80 9.39 8.23
N MET A 79 -4.54 9.95 9.15
CA MET A 79 -6.00 10.02 9.07
C MET A 79 -6.46 11.47 9.24
N ALA A 80 -7.31 11.90 8.33
CA ALA A 80 -7.97 13.20 8.38
C ALA A 80 -9.02 13.22 9.53
N ARG A 81 -9.36 14.43 9.98
CA ARG A 81 -10.40 14.63 11.00
C ARG A 81 -11.75 14.01 10.56
N PRO A 82 -12.61 13.64 11.52
CA PRO A 82 -13.97 13.20 11.22
C PRO A 82 -14.72 14.21 10.36
N ALA A 83 -15.30 13.74 9.26
CA ALA A 83 -16.11 14.53 8.35
C ALA A 83 -17.16 13.64 7.66
N PRO A 84 -18.25 14.23 7.12
CA PRO A 84 -19.19 13.50 6.28
C PRO A 84 -18.49 12.88 5.06
N CYS A 85 -18.99 11.74 4.59
CA CYS A 85 -18.46 11.08 3.39
C CYS A 85 -19.43 11.07 2.19
N GLY A 86 -20.61 11.67 2.35
CA GLY A 86 -21.65 11.69 1.30
C GLY A 86 -22.35 10.35 1.06
N GLY A 87 -22.00 9.27 1.80
CA GLY A 87 -22.57 7.93 1.64
C GLY A 87 -23.32 7.42 2.86
N GLY A 88 -24.26 6.48 2.64
CA GLY A 88 -25.08 5.85 3.68
C GLY A 88 -25.01 4.32 3.66
N CYS A 89 -23.82 3.74 3.43
CA CYS A 89 -23.63 2.29 3.28
C CYS A 89 -24.06 1.53 4.54
N VAL A 90 -24.87 0.50 4.37
CA VAL A 90 -25.50 -0.25 5.48
C VAL A 90 -24.51 -0.90 6.45
N TYR A 91 -23.33 -1.27 5.97
CA TYR A 91 -22.27 -1.93 6.74
C TYR A 91 -21.22 -0.96 7.31
N CYS A 92 -21.40 0.36 7.12
CA CYS A 92 -20.33 1.32 7.42
C CYS A 92 -20.38 1.75 8.88
N PRO A 93 -19.34 1.43 9.72
CA PRO A 93 -19.32 1.85 11.10
C PRO A 93 -19.06 3.36 11.23
N LYS A 94 -19.53 3.90 12.35
CA LYS A 94 -19.29 5.29 12.73
C LYS A 94 -18.97 5.34 14.22
N GLY A 95 -17.68 5.29 14.53
CA GLY A 95 -17.20 5.40 15.91
C GLY A 95 -17.23 6.84 16.42
N GLU A 96 -17.35 6.98 17.73
CA GLU A 96 -17.28 8.30 18.38
C GLU A 96 -15.90 8.94 18.15
N GLY A 97 -15.90 10.17 17.66
CA GLY A 97 -14.67 10.90 17.35
C GLY A 97 -13.81 10.29 16.24
N ALA A 98 -14.34 9.31 15.48
CA ALA A 98 -13.64 8.68 14.36
C ALA A 98 -14.26 9.11 13.01
N PRO A 99 -13.45 9.15 11.93
CA PRO A 99 -13.98 9.34 10.59
C PRO A 99 -14.93 8.22 10.19
N GLN A 100 -15.81 8.49 9.24
CA GLN A 100 -16.72 7.50 8.68
C GLN A 100 -15.94 6.27 8.20
N SER A 101 -16.49 5.07 8.40
CA SER A 101 -15.87 3.77 8.12
C SER A 101 -14.86 3.28 9.16
N TYR A 102 -14.68 3.97 10.28
CA TYR A 102 -13.79 3.58 11.38
C TYR A 102 -14.53 3.53 12.71
N THR A 103 -14.13 2.57 13.56
CA THR A 103 -14.71 2.38 14.91
C THR A 103 -14.05 3.26 15.98
N GLY A 104 -12.87 3.82 15.66
CA GLY A 104 -12.02 4.52 16.63
C GLY A 104 -10.99 3.62 17.32
N LYS A 105 -11.11 2.31 17.15
CA LYS A 105 -10.24 1.31 17.81
C LYS A 105 -9.10 0.82 16.92
N GLU A 106 -9.14 1.07 15.63
CA GLU A 106 -8.09 0.68 14.70
C GLU A 106 -6.75 1.37 15.04
N PRO A 107 -5.60 0.71 14.81
CA PRO A 107 -4.30 1.28 15.15
C PRO A 107 -4.02 2.65 14.51
N ALA A 108 -4.49 2.87 13.27
CA ALA A 108 -4.32 4.15 12.59
C ALA A 108 -5.19 5.24 13.22
N THR A 109 -6.47 4.95 13.48
CA THR A 109 -7.42 5.88 14.12
C THR A 109 -6.96 6.27 15.52
N ARG A 110 -6.49 5.30 16.34
CA ARG A 110 -5.95 5.58 17.69
C ARG A 110 -4.73 6.51 17.66
N ARG A 111 -3.85 6.37 16.66
CA ARG A 111 -2.74 7.30 16.46
C ARG A 111 -3.21 8.69 16.09
N ALA A 112 -4.18 8.78 15.17
CA ALA A 112 -4.74 10.05 14.74
C ALA A 112 -5.43 10.80 15.90
N ILE A 113 -6.23 10.11 16.70
CA ILE A 113 -6.87 10.65 17.92
C ILE A 113 -5.81 11.18 18.88
N ARG A 114 -4.75 10.39 19.16
CA ARG A 114 -3.66 10.81 20.06
C ARG A 114 -2.95 12.07 19.56
N ASN A 115 -2.75 12.18 18.26
CA ASN A 115 -2.14 13.33 17.60
C ASN A 115 -3.18 14.40 17.18
N LYS A 116 -4.39 14.36 17.74
CA LYS A 116 -5.47 15.34 17.49
C LYS A 116 -5.75 15.57 15.99
N TYR A 117 -5.54 14.53 15.19
CA TYR A 117 -5.64 14.56 13.73
C TYR A 117 -4.68 15.53 13.03
N ASP A 118 -3.67 16.06 13.72
CA ASP A 118 -2.62 16.86 13.09
C ASP A 118 -1.75 15.97 12.19
N PRO A 119 -1.60 16.27 10.88
CA PRO A 119 -0.87 15.42 9.95
C PRO A 119 0.65 15.44 10.16
N PHE A 120 1.22 16.58 10.60
CA PHE A 120 2.63 16.69 10.93
C PHE A 120 3.01 15.76 12.08
N ASP A 121 2.26 15.83 13.18
CA ASP A 121 2.49 15.00 14.35
C ASP A 121 2.29 13.51 14.05
N GLN A 122 1.29 13.17 13.23
CA GLN A 122 1.06 11.77 12.81
C GLN A 122 2.23 11.21 11.99
N VAL A 123 2.81 12.01 11.08
CA VAL A 123 3.97 11.61 10.28
C VAL A 123 5.19 11.45 11.18
N SER A 124 5.53 12.46 11.98
CA SER A 124 6.70 12.49 12.86
C SER A 124 6.67 11.34 13.88
N ASP A 125 5.54 11.14 14.59
CA ASP A 125 5.35 10.03 15.51
C ASP A 125 5.53 8.67 14.81
N ARG A 126 5.05 8.55 13.58
CA ARG A 126 5.16 7.29 12.86
C ARG A 126 6.57 7.01 12.34
N LEU A 127 7.29 8.01 11.88
CA LEU A 127 8.70 7.89 11.49
C LEU A 127 9.56 7.46 12.70
N GLY A 128 9.41 8.13 13.86
CA GLY A 128 10.09 7.75 15.08
C GLY A 128 9.81 6.31 15.53
N GLN A 129 8.56 5.82 15.35
CA GLN A 129 8.23 4.42 15.61
C GLN A 129 8.94 3.45 14.66
N TYR A 130 9.15 3.81 13.38
CA TYR A 130 9.90 2.98 12.44
C TYR A 130 11.37 2.91 12.84
N GLU A 131 12.03 4.03 13.13
CA GLU A 131 13.43 4.08 13.57
C GLU A 131 13.65 3.29 14.85
N LYS A 132 12.85 3.52 15.90
CA LYS A 132 12.94 2.76 17.15
C LYS A 132 12.82 1.24 16.95
N ASN A 133 12.08 0.81 15.94
CA ASN A 133 11.94 -0.61 15.58
C ASN A 133 13.02 -1.12 14.62
N GLY A 134 13.99 -0.29 14.24
CA GLY A 134 15.11 -0.64 13.38
C GLY A 134 14.83 -0.65 11.88
N HIS A 135 13.85 0.10 11.44
CA HIS A 135 13.53 0.22 10.02
C HIS A 135 14.10 1.50 9.44
N SER A 136 14.65 1.45 8.23
CA SER A 136 15.00 2.65 7.47
C SER A 136 13.74 3.45 7.11
N ILE A 137 13.88 4.77 7.11
CA ILE A 137 12.81 5.73 6.82
C ILE A 137 13.13 6.64 5.63
N ASP A 138 14.33 6.53 5.05
CA ASP A 138 14.81 7.34 3.91
C ASP A 138 13.82 7.35 2.73
N LYS A 139 13.09 6.23 2.55
CA LYS A 139 12.01 6.08 1.56
C LYS A 139 10.69 5.80 2.28
N SER A 140 9.79 6.75 2.24
CA SER A 140 8.49 6.66 2.88
C SER A 140 7.34 6.76 1.87
N LYS A 141 6.21 6.16 2.19
CA LYS A 141 4.94 6.31 1.45
C LYS A 141 3.88 6.90 2.35
N LEU A 142 3.24 7.94 1.88
CA LEU A 142 2.09 8.54 2.54
C LEU A 142 0.79 7.82 2.10
N ILE A 143 -0.07 7.52 3.06
CA ILE A 143 -1.42 7.01 2.83
C ILE A 143 -2.38 7.92 3.60
N VAL A 144 -3.17 8.69 2.88
CA VAL A 144 -4.18 9.59 3.44
C VAL A 144 -5.49 8.83 3.54
N MET A 145 -5.96 8.67 4.78
CA MET A 145 -7.15 7.93 5.17
C MET A 145 -8.17 8.87 5.83
N GLY A 146 -9.36 8.38 6.10
CA GLY A 146 -10.36 9.14 6.85
C GLY A 146 -11.67 9.36 6.10
N GLY A 147 -12.40 8.29 5.83
CA GLY A 147 -13.65 8.31 5.10
C GLY A 147 -13.42 8.60 3.60
N THR A 148 -13.99 9.67 3.10
CA THR A 148 -13.77 10.13 1.72
C THR A 148 -13.01 11.45 1.76
N PHE A 149 -11.68 11.39 1.84
CA PHE A 149 -10.85 12.58 1.98
C PHE A 149 -11.07 13.64 0.86
N PRO A 150 -11.17 13.26 -0.44
CA PRO A 150 -11.42 14.24 -1.50
C PRO A 150 -12.81 14.91 -1.47
N PHE A 151 -13.72 14.45 -0.60
CA PHE A 151 -15.02 15.09 -0.37
C PHE A 151 -14.96 16.26 0.62
N GLN A 152 -13.85 16.40 1.36
CA GLN A 152 -13.68 17.48 2.31
C GLN A 152 -13.36 18.79 1.60
N ASP A 153 -13.34 19.88 2.36
CA ASP A 153 -13.01 21.21 1.87
C ASP A 153 -11.63 21.22 1.17
N PRO A 154 -11.51 21.82 -0.04
CA PRO A 154 -10.27 21.81 -0.81
C PRO A 154 -9.08 22.46 -0.12
N ASP A 155 -9.29 23.56 0.63
CA ASP A 155 -8.21 24.27 1.33
C ASP A 155 -7.71 23.42 2.50
N TYR A 156 -8.64 22.75 3.22
CA TYR A 156 -8.26 21.76 4.23
C TYR A 156 -7.46 20.59 3.67
N GLN A 157 -7.83 20.09 2.48
CA GLN A 157 -7.08 19.00 1.83
C GLN A 157 -5.64 19.42 1.55
N LYS A 158 -5.44 20.60 0.96
CA LYS A 158 -4.11 21.14 0.63
C LYS A 158 -3.27 21.37 1.89
N GLU A 159 -3.84 22.01 2.90
CA GLU A 159 -3.15 22.26 4.17
C GLU A 159 -2.80 20.95 4.90
N PHE A 160 -3.70 19.98 4.91
CA PHE A 160 -3.46 18.67 5.53
C PHE A 160 -2.27 17.95 4.89
N VAL A 161 -2.19 17.96 3.55
CA VAL A 161 -1.09 17.30 2.82
C VAL A 161 0.20 18.09 2.93
N LYS A 162 0.15 19.44 2.88
CA LYS A 162 1.30 20.31 3.13
C LYS A 162 1.96 19.96 4.47
N ARG A 163 1.18 19.98 5.56
CA ARG A 163 1.68 19.67 6.90
C ARG A 163 2.22 18.23 7.01
N ALA A 164 1.65 17.27 6.25
CA ALA A 164 2.20 15.93 6.18
C ALA A 164 3.58 15.92 5.50
N PHE A 165 3.77 16.67 4.41
CA PHE A 165 5.08 16.83 3.77
C PHE A 165 6.08 17.55 4.68
N ASP A 166 5.65 18.57 5.41
CA ASP A 166 6.50 19.23 6.41
C ASP A 166 6.99 18.24 7.46
N GLY A 167 6.14 17.33 7.93
CA GLY A 167 6.53 16.26 8.84
C GLY A 167 7.60 15.30 8.29
N PHE A 168 7.67 15.09 6.97
CA PHE A 168 8.78 14.37 6.34
C PHE A 168 10.02 15.26 6.18
N ASN A 169 9.84 16.51 5.75
CA ASN A 169 10.93 17.42 5.40
C ASN A 169 11.73 17.86 6.63
N THR A 170 11.04 18.11 7.74
CA THR A 170 11.68 18.57 8.99
C THR A 170 12.20 17.42 9.85
N TYR A 171 11.94 16.17 9.47
CA TYR A 171 12.40 15.01 10.23
C TYR A 171 13.92 14.84 10.11
N GLY A 172 14.61 15.46 11.06
CA GLY A 172 16.07 15.52 11.12
C GLY A 172 16.58 16.95 11.22
N ASP A 173 16.38 17.80 10.24
CA ASP A 173 16.98 19.15 10.18
C ASP A 173 16.31 20.11 9.17
N GLY A 174 15.13 19.79 8.65
CA GLY A 174 14.41 20.64 7.71
C GLY A 174 13.63 21.81 8.36
N THR A 175 13.08 22.67 7.52
CA THR A 175 12.20 23.79 7.92
C THR A 175 10.80 23.58 7.35
N GLU A 176 9.76 24.01 8.08
CA GLU A 176 8.39 24.02 7.56
C GLU A 176 8.28 24.99 6.39
N SER A 177 7.46 24.64 5.40
CA SER A 177 7.21 25.45 4.20
C SER A 177 6.00 26.37 4.40
N ASP A 178 5.93 27.44 3.60
CA ASP A 178 4.77 28.32 3.60
C ASP A 178 3.62 27.76 2.74
N THR A 179 3.93 27.04 1.67
CA THR A 179 2.94 26.52 0.70
C THR A 179 3.09 25.01 0.47
N LEU A 180 2.03 24.38 -0.04
CA LEU A 180 2.06 22.97 -0.46
C LEU A 180 3.11 22.74 -1.56
N GLU A 181 3.24 23.64 -2.51
CA GLU A 181 4.20 23.54 -3.60
C GLU A 181 5.64 23.54 -3.07
N GLU A 182 5.95 24.43 -2.13
CA GLU A 182 7.26 24.45 -1.45
C GLU A 182 7.52 23.15 -0.67
N ALA A 183 6.53 22.67 0.08
CA ALA A 183 6.64 21.41 0.82
C ALA A 183 6.96 20.23 -0.10
N ILE A 184 6.27 20.14 -1.24
CA ILE A 184 6.50 19.13 -2.27
C ILE A 184 7.91 19.27 -2.85
N LYS A 185 8.32 20.48 -3.23
CA LYS A 185 9.64 20.73 -3.81
C LYS A 185 10.78 20.39 -2.84
N GLN A 186 10.65 20.76 -1.57
CA GLN A 186 11.62 20.39 -0.53
C GLN A 186 11.78 18.87 -0.40
N ASN A 187 10.67 18.12 -0.52
CA ASN A 187 10.70 16.67 -0.38
C ASN A 187 11.42 15.92 -1.52
N GLU A 188 11.67 16.56 -2.66
CA GLU A 188 12.44 15.94 -3.75
C GLU A 188 13.85 15.54 -3.30
N THR A 189 14.44 16.29 -2.36
CA THR A 189 15.82 16.09 -1.88
C THR A 189 15.92 15.90 -0.36
N ALA A 190 14.81 15.87 0.35
CA ALA A 190 14.78 15.68 1.80
C ALA A 190 15.44 14.36 2.24
N LYS A 191 15.87 14.28 3.50
CA LYS A 191 16.41 13.05 4.10
C LYS A 191 15.36 11.93 4.08
N VAL A 192 14.10 12.24 4.39
CA VAL A 192 12.99 11.30 4.32
C VAL A 192 12.15 11.62 3.07
N ARG A 193 12.36 10.89 1.99
CA ARG A 193 11.69 11.14 0.71
C ARG A 193 10.39 10.38 0.58
N ASN A 194 9.37 11.07 0.11
CA ASN A 194 8.09 10.44 -0.20
C ASN A 194 8.13 9.79 -1.59
N VAL A 195 8.10 8.45 -1.63
CA VAL A 195 8.12 7.66 -2.86
C VAL A 195 6.73 7.16 -3.27
N GLY A 196 5.69 7.83 -2.81
CA GLY A 196 4.31 7.63 -3.24
C GLY A 196 3.28 8.16 -2.27
N VAL A 197 2.29 8.88 -2.79
CA VAL A 197 1.12 9.34 -2.04
C VAL A 197 -0.11 8.57 -2.52
N THR A 198 -0.89 8.09 -1.56
CA THR A 198 -2.11 7.32 -1.79
C THR A 198 -3.29 8.03 -1.14
N PHE A 199 -4.39 8.18 -1.87
CA PHE A 199 -5.66 8.68 -1.35
C PHE A 199 -6.72 7.60 -1.40
N GLU A 200 -7.50 7.46 -0.33
CA GLU A 200 -8.69 6.61 -0.30
C GLU A 200 -9.93 7.45 -0.63
N THR A 201 -10.79 6.96 -1.53
CA THR A 201 -11.98 7.67 -1.98
C THR A 201 -13.12 6.74 -2.37
N ARG A 202 -14.27 7.33 -2.72
CA ARG A 202 -15.41 6.68 -3.36
C ARG A 202 -15.36 6.90 -4.87
N PRO A 203 -15.94 6.00 -5.69
CA PRO A 203 -16.00 6.19 -7.14
C PRO A 203 -16.69 7.47 -7.58
N ASP A 204 -17.77 7.87 -6.91
CA ASP A 204 -18.54 9.08 -7.20
C ASP A 204 -17.82 10.38 -6.81
N ILE A 205 -16.68 10.29 -6.11
CA ILE A 205 -15.80 11.41 -5.75
C ILE A 205 -14.45 11.27 -6.48
N CYS A 206 -14.54 11.06 -7.80
CA CYS A 206 -13.42 10.94 -8.73
C CYS A 206 -13.70 11.70 -10.03
N GLU A 207 -14.41 12.84 -9.95
CA GLU A 207 -14.55 13.75 -11.08
C GLU A 207 -13.22 14.45 -11.36
N THR A 208 -13.08 15.06 -12.54
CA THR A 208 -11.82 15.67 -13.00
C THR A 208 -11.21 16.60 -11.96
N GLU A 209 -12.00 17.47 -11.35
CA GLU A 209 -11.56 18.42 -10.32
C GLU A 209 -10.97 17.75 -9.06
N HIS A 210 -11.51 16.56 -8.68
CA HIS A 210 -10.96 15.79 -7.57
C HIS A 210 -9.62 15.18 -7.95
N ILE A 211 -9.51 14.66 -9.18
CA ILE A 211 -8.29 14.05 -9.71
C ILE A 211 -7.18 15.09 -9.83
N ASP A 212 -7.48 16.28 -10.33
CA ASP A 212 -6.53 17.39 -10.44
C ASP A 212 -5.98 17.80 -9.07
N ARG A 213 -6.84 17.96 -8.06
CA ARG A 213 -6.37 18.23 -6.69
C ARG A 213 -5.51 17.11 -6.13
N ILE A 214 -5.85 15.85 -6.39
CA ILE A 214 -5.02 14.72 -5.96
C ILE A 214 -3.64 14.77 -6.62
N LEU A 215 -3.55 15.14 -7.90
CA LEU A 215 -2.28 15.34 -8.61
C LEU A 215 -1.48 16.50 -8.02
N GLU A 216 -2.11 17.65 -7.77
CA GLU A 216 -1.48 18.81 -7.11
C GLU A 216 -0.88 18.44 -5.74
N MET A 217 -1.55 17.55 -5.00
CA MET A 217 -1.08 17.02 -3.72
C MET A 217 -0.03 15.91 -3.85
N GLY A 218 0.54 15.67 -5.03
CA GLY A 218 1.57 14.65 -5.27
C GLY A 218 1.04 13.21 -5.30
N GLY A 219 -0.27 13.03 -5.48
CA GLY A 219 -0.91 11.73 -5.53
C GLY A 219 -0.42 10.87 -6.69
N THR A 220 -0.14 9.59 -6.42
CA THR A 220 0.28 8.62 -7.45
C THR A 220 -0.55 7.34 -7.42
N ARG A 221 -1.44 7.19 -6.43
CA ARG A 221 -2.33 6.05 -6.27
C ARG A 221 -3.65 6.49 -5.69
N VAL A 222 -4.72 5.91 -6.21
CA VAL A 222 -6.05 6.04 -5.64
C VAL A 222 -6.58 4.67 -5.26
N GLU A 223 -7.09 4.55 -4.05
CA GLU A 223 -7.74 3.35 -3.54
C GLU A 223 -9.25 3.62 -3.45
N MET A 224 -10.01 2.96 -4.31
CA MET A 224 -11.45 3.16 -4.42
C MET A 224 -12.24 2.11 -3.64
N GLY A 225 -13.19 2.57 -2.85
CA GLY A 225 -14.18 1.72 -2.20
C GLY A 225 -15.25 1.23 -3.19
N VAL A 226 -14.91 0.33 -4.10
CA VAL A 226 -15.82 -0.27 -5.08
C VAL A 226 -16.77 -1.25 -4.42
N GLN A 227 -16.26 -2.14 -3.57
CA GLN A 227 -16.90 -3.16 -2.75
C GLN A 227 -17.44 -4.34 -3.54
N THR A 228 -18.20 -4.10 -4.62
CA THR A 228 -18.73 -5.10 -5.54
C THR A 228 -18.77 -4.54 -6.96
N VAL A 229 -18.95 -5.41 -7.95
CA VAL A 229 -19.17 -5.05 -9.37
C VAL A 229 -20.62 -5.33 -9.82
N PHE A 230 -21.53 -5.57 -8.87
CA PHE A 230 -22.93 -5.83 -9.14
C PHE A 230 -23.80 -4.65 -8.73
N GLU A 231 -24.61 -4.15 -9.68
CA GLU A 231 -25.51 -3.01 -9.47
C GLU A 231 -26.52 -3.27 -8.35
N GLU A 232 -27.17 -4.44 -8.35
CA GLU A 232 -28.15 -4.82 -7.33
C GLU A 232 -27.58 -4.80 -5.91
N THR A 233 -26.31 -5.21 -5.75
CA THR A 233 -25.66 -5.17 -4.44
C THR A 233 -25.31 -3.76 -4.03
N HIS A 234 -24.98 -2.88 -4.97
CA HIS A 234 -24.81 -1.44 -4.69
C HIS A 234 -26.10 -0.82 -4.16
N GLU A 235 -27.23 -1.11 -4.80
CA GLU A 235 -28.57 -0.66 -4.34
C GLU A 235 -28.90 -1.25 -2.96
N ARG A 236 -28.78 -2.56 -2.79
CA ARG A 236 -29.08 -3.30 -1.56
C ARG A 236 -28.26 -2.83 -0.36
N THR A 237 -27.02 -2.42 -0.62
CA THR A 237 -26.09 -1.91 0.41
C THR A 237 -26.09 -0.39 0.55
N ASN A 238 -26.96 0.30 -0.17
CA ASN A 238 -27.13 1.76 -0.14
C ASN A 238 -25.82 2.52 -0.40
N ARG A 239 -25.13 2.16 -1.49
CA ARG A 239 -23.84 2.81 -1.88
C ARG A 239 -24.02 4.27 -2.29
N GLY A 240 -25.21 4.64 -2.82
CA GLY A 240 -25.54 5.99 -3.28
C GLY A 240 -24.92 6.35 -4.62
N HIS A 241 -24.34 5.39 -5.35
CA HIS A 241 -23.85 5.52 -6.73
C HIS A 241 -23.95 4.16 -7.43
N GLY A 242 -24.05 4.16 -8.75
CA GLY A 242 -24.09 2.97 -9.60
C GLY A 242 -22.71 2.54 -10.12
N MET A 243 -22.72 1.50 -10.94
CA MET A 243 -21.52 0.96 -11.59
C MET A 243 -20.95 1.89 -12.66
N ASP A 244 -21.77 2.75 -13.25
CA ASP A 244 -21.35 3.81 -14.17
C ASP A 244 -20.25 4.69 -13.55
N LYS A 245 -20.40 5.08 -12.28
CA LYS A 245 -19.40 5.87 -11.56
C LYS A 245 -18.11 5.09 -11.30
N VAL A 246 -18.18 3.79 -11.04
CA VAL A 246 -16.99 2.93 -10.88
C VAL A 246 -16.19 2.86 -12.19
N ILE A 247 -16.89 2.64 -13.31
CA ILE A 247 -16.29 2.52 -14.65
C ILE A 247 -15.65 3.85 -15.06
N GLU A 248 -16.39 4.95 -14.92
CA GLU A 248 -15.91 6.28 -15.27
C GLU A 248 -14.70 6.70 -14.43
N ALA A 249 -14.77 6.53 -13.10
CA ALA A 249 -13.66 6.83 -12.20
C ALA A 249 -12.41 6.03 -12.53
N THR A 250 -12.57 4.72 -12.81
CA THR A 250 -11.44 3.86 -13.17
C THR A 250 -10.76 4.34 -14.45
N ARG A 251 -11.56 4.68 -15.48
CA ARG A 251 -11.06 5.19 -16.75
C ARG A 251 -10.32 6.51 -16.57
N LYS A 252 -10.92 7.49 -15.90
CA LYS A 252 -10.32 8.81 -15.63
C LYS A 252 -9.00 8.68 -14.86
N LEU A 253 -9.00 7.92 -13.76
CA LEU A 253 -7.81 7.71 -12.95
C LEU A 253 -6.67 7.04 -13.72
N LYS A 254 -6.96 6.01 -14.52
CA LYS A 254 -5.95 5.34 -15.33
C LYS A 254 -5.42 6.25 -16.44
N ASN A 255 -6.27 7.04 -17.10
CA ASN A 255 -5.86 8.00 -18.13
C ASN A 255 -5.07 9.18 -17.55
N ALA A 256 -5.24 9.51 -16.27
CA ALA A 256 -4.37 10.45 -15.54
C ALA A 256 -3.12 9.77 -14.92
N GLY A 257 -2.86 8.49 -15.24
CA GLY A 257 -1.65 7.78 -14.83
C GLY A 257 -1.67 7.12 -13.46
N PHE A 258 -2.75 7.25 -12.67
CA PHE A 258 -2.79 6.67 -11.32
C PHE A 258 -2.72 5.14 -11.30
N LYS A 259 -2.08 4.61 -10.28
CA LYS A 259 -2.30 3.24 -9.82
C LYS A 259 -3.68 3.17 -9.17
N VAL A 260 -4.51 2.23 -9.63
CA VAL A 260 -5.87 2.06 -9.15
C VAL A 260 -5.96 0.79 -8.31
N CYS A 261 -6.39 0.93 -7.05
CA CYS A 261 -6.64 -0.18 -6.15
C CYS A 261 -8.13 -0.26 -5.83
N TYR A 262 -8.74 -1.42 -6.06
CA TYR A 262 -10.10 -1.65 -5.61
C TYR A 262 -10.13 -2.22 -4.20
N HIS A 263 -11.02 -1.71 -3.36
CA HIS A 263 -11.48 -2.40 -2.18
C HIS A 263 -12.70 -3.23 -2.59
N LEU A 264 -12.62 -4.54 -2.47
CA LEU A 264 -13.71 -5.48 -2.74
C LEU A 264 -14.07 -6.24 -1.47
N MET A 265 -15.36 -6.49 -1.27
CA MET A 265 -15.85 -7.17 -0.08
C MET A 265 -16.36 -8.57 -0.41
N LEU A 266 -16.21 -9.50 0.54
CA LEU A 266 -16.77 -10.85 0.50
C LEU A 266 -17.99 -10.94 1.39
N GLY A 267 -19.02 -11.68 0.97
CA GLY A 267 -20.22 -11.93 1.78
C GLY A 267 -21.08 -10.69 1.99
N LEU A 268 -21.20 -9.82 0.99
CA LEU A 268 -22.14 -8.70 1.04
C LEU A 268 -23.60 -9.21 1.03
N PRO A 269 -24.56 -8.44 1.58
CA PRO A 269 -25.95 -8.81 1.56
C PRO A 269 -26.47 -9.18 0.17
N GLY A 270 -26.90 -10.43 0.01
CA GLY A 270 -27.45 -10.99 -1.21
C GLY A 270 -26.43 -11.56 -2.19
N GLU A 271 -25.16 -11.61 -1.83
CA GLU A 271 -24.12 -12.31 -2.60
C GLU A 271 -23.81 -13.67 -1.95
N ASP A 272 -23.81 -14.72 -2.76
CA ASP A 272 -23.43 -16.06 -2.35
C ASP A 272 -21.94 -16.37 -2.62
N PHE A 273 -21.54 -17.64 -2.60
CA PHE A 273 -20.17 -18.06 -2.85
C PHE A 273 -19.75 -17.80 -4.30
N GLU A 274 -20.62 -18.14 -5.24
CA GLU A 274 -20.29 -18.00 -6.68
C GLU A 274 -20.30 -16.53 -7.09
N ASP A 275 -21.20 -15.72 -6.53
CA ASP A 275 -21.22 -14.26 -6.73
C ASP A 275 -19.89 -13.62 -6.26
N ASP A 276 -19.40 -14.03 -5.09
CA ASP A 276 -18.11 -13.55 -4.60
C ASP A 276 -16.97 -13.88 -5.56
N ILE A 277 -16.93 -15.10 -6.12
CA ILE A 277 -15.89 -15.50 -7.08
C ILE A 277 -16.06 -14.75 -8.41
N GLU A 278 -17.28 -14.68 -8.92
CA GLU A 278 -17.61 -14.01 -10.17
C GLU A 278 -17.31 -12.50 -10.12
N LYS A 279 -17.56 -11.85 -9.01
CA LYS A 279 -17.20 -10.45 -8.75
C LYS A 279 -15.71 -10.20 -9.02
N PHE A 280 -14.84 -11.02 -8.47
CA PHE A 280 -13.40 -10.90 -8.70
C PHE A 280 -13.01 -11.26 -10.13
N ARG A 281 -13.65 -12.27 -10.72
CA ARG A 281 -13.43 -12.63 -12.12
C ARG A 281 -13.79 -11.49 -13.06
N GLN A 282 -14.93 -10.82 -12.83
CA GLN A 282 -15.33 -9.64 -13.60
C GLN A 282 -14.39 -8.46 -13.37
N ALA A 283 -14.01 -8.20 -12.14
CA ALA A 283 -13.11 -7.09 -11.82
C ALA A 283 -11.76 -7.19 -12.55
N PHE A 284 -11.25 -8.41 -12.80
CA PHE A 284 -9.95 -8.61 -13.43
C PHE A 284 -10.00 -8.96 -14.91
N ASN A 285 -11.15 -9.39 -15.46
CA ASN A 285 -11.24 -9.84 -16.86
C ASN A 285 -12.10 -8.91 -17.73
N LYS A 286 -13.07 -8.18 -17.15
CA LYS A 286 -13.84 -7.22 -17.95
C LYS A 286 -13.04 -5.96 -18.19
N GLU A 287 -12.92 -5.55 -19.46
CA GLU A 287 -12.16 -4.38 -19.90
C GLU A 287 -12.48 -3.12 -19.10
N GLN A 288 -13.74 -2.90 -18.76
CA GLN A 288 -14.21 -1.70 -18.06
C GLN A 288 -13.64 -1.51 -16.64
N PHE A 289 -13.02 -2.52 -16.05
CA PHE A 289 -12.45 -2.49 -14.69
C PHE A 289 -10.93 -2.60 -14.71
N GLN A 290 -10.36 -3.79 -14.52
CA GLN A 290 -8.92 -4.09 -14.54
C GLN A 290 -8.10 -3.25 -13.53
N PRO A 291 -8.37 -3.33 -12.21
CA PRO A 291 -7.56 -2.62 -11.23
C PRO A 291 -6.14 -3.19 -11.18
N ASP A 292 -5.17 -2.34 -10.83
CA ASP A 292 -3.75 -2.74 -10.68
C ASP A 292 -3.50 -3.49 -9.37
N GLU A 293 -4.29 -3.17 -8.36
CA GLU A 293 -4.17 -3.69 -7.00
C GLU A 293 -5.55 -3.96 -6.40
N VAL A 294 -5.59 -4.83 -5.39
CA VAL A 294 -6.83 -5.13 -4.66
C VAL A 294 -6.59 -5.26 -3.17
N LYS A 295 -7.55 -4.77 -2.38
CA LYS A 295 -7.76 -5.11 -0.98
C LYS A 295 -9.03 -5.94 -0.88
N ILE A 296 -8.99 -7.03 -0.14
CA ILE A 296 -10.10 -7.98 0.01
C ILE A 296 -10.57 -7.91 1.45
N TYR A 297 -11.81 -7.50 1.66
CA TYR A 297 -12.39 -7.31 2.98
C TYR A 297 -13.66 -8.14 3.14
N PRO A 298 -13.68 -9.15 4.01
CA PRO A 298 -14.93 -9.78 4.38
C PRO A 298 -15.91 -8.78 5.02
N CYS A 299 -17.20 -9.00 4.79
CA CYS A 299 -18.25 -8.19 5.38
C CYS A 299 -18.39 -8.55 6.87
N GLU A 300 -18.16 -7.57 7.73
CA GLU A 300 -18.23 -7.70 9.18
C GLU A 300 -19.48 -6.98 9.69
N VAL A 301 -20.19 -7.57 10.65
CA VAL A 301 -21.31 -6.95 11.35
C VAL A 301 -20.78 -6.21 12.56
N ILE A 302 -21.04 -4.92 12.63
CA ILE A 302 -20.52 -4.03 13.67
C ILE A 302 -21.67 -3.28 14.30
N GLN A 303 -21.73 -3.24 15.61
CA GLN A 303 -22.77 -2.55 16.38
C GLN A 303 -22.93 -1.09 15.92
N GLY A 304 -24.19 -0.63 15.87
CA GLY A 304 -24.53 0.72 15.45
C GLY A 304 -24.63 0.93 13.95
N THR A 305 -24.41 -0.10 13.13
CA THR A 305 -24.65 -0.09 11.68
C THR A 305 -26.07 -0.55 11.34
N GLU A 306 -26.57 -0.16 10.17
CA GLU A 306 -27.84 -0.69 9.65
C GLU A 306 -27.74 -2.20 9.40
N LEU A 307 -26.57 -2.71 9.02
CA LEU A 307 -26.33 -4.13 8.83
C LEU A 307 -26.45 -4.91 10.15
N TYR A 308 -26.01 -4.33 11.27
CA TYR A 308 -26.21 -4.92 12.60
C TYR A 308 -27.70 -5.07 12.93
N ARG A 309 -28.52 -4.06 12.63
CA ARG A 309 -29.99 -4.13 12.81
C ARG A 309 -30.61 -5.24 11.96
N ARG A 310 -30.17 -5.39 10.70
CA ARG A 310 -30.64 -6.48 9.81
C ARG A 310 -30.21 -7.85 10.34
N TYR A 311 -29.02 -7.98 10.88
CA TYR A 311 -28.53 -9.20 11.52
C TYR A 311 -29.39 -9.57 12.75
N GLU A 312 -29.65 -8.63 13.65
CA GLU A 312 -30.46 -8.84 14.84
C GLU A 312 -31.90 -9.26 14.50
N ASN A 313 -32.45 -8.76 13.39
CA ASN A 313 -33.76 -9.11 12.89
C ASN A 313 -33.81 -10.44 12.12
N GLY A 314 -32.69 -11.10 11.88
CA GLY A 314 -32.60 -12.28 11.02
C GLY A 314 -32.75 -12.00 9.52
N GLU A 315 -32.58 -10.74 9.10
CA GLU A 315 -32.65 -10.31 7.69
C GLU A 315 -31.30 -10.44 6.95
N PHE A 316 -30.23 -10.70 7.68
CA PHE A 316 -28.87 -10.92 7.14
C PHE A 316 -28.13 -11.97 7.98
N ASP A 317 -27.57 -12.95 7.30
CA ASP A 317 -26.71 -13.98 7.89
C ASP A 317 -25.28 -13.79 7.34
N PRO A 318 -24.31 -13.34 8.17
CA PRO A 318 -22.97 -13.10 7.72
C PRO A 318 -22.21 -14.40 7.51
N ILE A 319 -21.33 -14.42 6.51
CA ILE A 319 -20.43 -15.55 6.27
C ILE A 319 -19.50 -15.78 7.47
N THR A 320 -19.14 -17.04 7.70
CA THR A 320 -18.18 -17.43 8.73
C THR A 320 -16.73 -17.13 8.30
N SER A 321 -15.81 -17.18 9.24
CA SER A 321 -14.37 -17.08 8.94
C SER A 321 -13.87 -18.18 8.00
N GLU A 322 -14.41 -19.39 8.11
CA GLU A 322 -14.08 -20.53 7.26
C GLU A 322 -14.57 -20.30 5.83
N GLU A 323 -15.82 -19.90 5.66
CA GLU A 323 -16.38 -19.58 4.35
C GLU A 323 -15.65 -18.43 3.65
N ALA A 324 -15.26 -17.39 4.40
CA ALA A 324 -14.44 -16.30 3.86
C ALA A 324 -13.06 -16.78 3.43
N LYS A 325 -12.45 -17.70 4.19
CA LYS A 325 -11.15 -18.32 3.85
C LYS A 325 -11.26 -19.16 2.57
N GLU A 326 -12.30 -19.97 2.42
CA GLU A 326 -12.50 -20.79 1.22
C GLU A 326 -12.72 -19.92 -0.04
N ARG A 327 -13.51 -18.83 0.06
CA ARG A 327 -13.63 -17.84 -1.02
C ARG A 327 -12.27 -17.23 -1.39
N LEU A 328 -11.49 -16.85 -0.39
CA LEU A 328 -10.15 -16.28 -0.59
C LEU A 328 -9.20 -17.28 -1.26
N LYS A 329 -9.21 -18.56 -0.86
CA LYS A 329 -8.41 -19.62 -1.50
C LYS A 329 -8.78 -19.75 -2.97
N LYS A 330 -10.07 -19.83 -3.29
CA LYS A 330 -10.57 -19.94 -4.66
C LYS A 330 -10.14 -18.74 -5.52
N ILE A 331 -10.26 -17.52 -4.99
CA ILE A 331 -9.81 -16.29 -5.67
C ILE A 331 -8.30 -16.32 -5.91
N GLN A 332 -7.50 -16.69 -4.90
CA GLN A 332 -6.04 -16.73 -5.00
C GLN A 332 -5.52 -17.82 -5.95
N LYS A 333 -6.23 -18.92 -6.06
CA LYS A 333 -5.90 -20.05 -6.94
C LYS A 333 -6.26 -19.79 -8.38
N ASP A 334 -7.50 -19.35 -8.66
CA ASP A 334 -8.13 -19.46 -9.97
C ASP A 334 -8.41 -18.11 -10.64
N VAL A 335 -8.37 -16.99 -9.90
CA VAL A 335 -8.89 -15.72 -10.40
C VAL A 335 -7.84 -14.61 -10.52
N LEU A 336 -6.87 -14.57 -9.60
CA LEU A 336 -5.91 -13.46 -9.56
C LEU A 336 -4.90 -13.50 -10.72
N PRO A 337 -4.85 -12.46 -11.58
CA PRO A 337 -3.84 -12.36 -12.62
C PRO A 337 -2.43 -12.09 -12.04
N PRO A 338 -1.35 -12.53 -12.74
CA PRO A 338 0.03 -12.36 -12.26
C PRO A 338 0.50 -10.90 -12.23
N HIS A 339 -0.18 -10.01 -12.93
CA HIS A 339 0.11 -8.56 -12.93
C HIS A 339 -0.68 -7.78 -11.87
N VAL A 340 -1.54 -8.42 -11.08
CA VAL A 340 -2.30 -7.78 -9.98
C VAL A 340 -1.61 -8.00 -8.63
N ARG A 341 -1.68 -6.99 -7.76
CA ARG A 341 -1.14 -7.07 -6.40
C ARG A 341 -2.25 -7.14 -5.36
N VAL A 342 -2.32 -8.21 -4.59
CA VAL A 342 -3.14 -8.25 -3.37
C VAL A 342 -2.41 -7.49 -2.27
N LYS A 343 -2.88 -6.29 -1.94
CA LYS A 343 -2.27 -5.44 -0.91
C LYS A 343 -2.59 -5.93 0.49
N ARG A 344 -3.85 -6.25 0.72
CA ARG A 344 -4.36 -6.58 2.05
C ARG A 344 -5.57 -7.52 1.97
N VAL A 345 -5.68 -8.36 2.96
CA VAL A 345 -6.89 -9.12 3.30
C VAL A 345 -7.23 -8.79 4.75
N MET A 346 -8.47 -8.66 5.06
CA MET A 346 -9.04 -8.18 6.33
C MET A 346 -8.81 -6.69 6.64
N ARG A 347 -9.75 -6.09 7.34
CA ARG A 347 -9.63 -4.74 7.90
C ARG A 347 -8.82 -4.77 9.21
N ASP A 348 -8.40 -3.60 9.70
CA ASP A 348 -7.72 -3.46 11.01
C ASP A 348 -8.71 -3.32 12.18
N ILE A 349 -9.95 -3.69 12.00
CA ILE A 349 -10.96 -3.65 13.07
C ILE A 349 -10.59 -4.74 14.08
N PRO A 350 -10.46 -4.41 15.37
CA PRO A 350 -10.23 -5.42 16.40
C PRO A 350 -11.39 -6.42 16.43
N SER A 351 -11.08 -7.71 16.61
CA SER A 351 -12.12 -8.76 16.67
C SER A 351 -13.15 -8.54 17.79
N THR A 352 -12.80 -7.77 18.82
CA THR A 352 -13.70 -7.37 19.90
C THR A 352 -14.77 -6.34 19.47
N GLU A 353 -14.63 -5.75 18.31
CA GLU A 353 -15.59 -4.78 17.73
C GLU A 353 -16.46 -5.43 16.63
N VAL A 354 -16.26 -6.72 16.35
CA VAL A 354 -16.99 -7.49 15.35
C VAL A 354 -18.02 -8.37 16.06
N ASP A 355 -19.30 -8.07 15.90
CA ASP A 355 -20.39 -8.82 16.55
C ASP A 355 -20.68 -10.14 15.83
N ALA A 356 -20.60 -10.13 14.50
CA ALA A 356 -20.76 -11.35 13.69
C ALA A 356 -19.98 -11.24 12.36
N GLY A 357 -19.68 -12.38 11.76
CA GLY A 357 -18.90 -12.47 10.52
C GLY A 357 -17.44 -12.84 10.75
N PRO A 358 -16.57 -12.74 9.70
CA PRO A 358 -15.19 -13.17 9.79
C PRO A 358 -14.34 -12.30 10.70
N ALA A 359 -13.73 -12.89 11.73
CA ALA A 359 -12.89 -12.18 12.72
C ALA A 359 -11.41 -12.63 12.73
N LEU A 360 -10.99 -13.51 11.79
CA LEU A 360 -9.62 -14.03 11.72
C LEU A 360 -8.65 -13.01 11.09
N THR A 361 -7.83 -12.37 11.90
CA THR A 361 -6.87 -11.35 11.45
C THR A 361 -5.73 -11.88 10.56
N ASN A 362 -5.43 -13.19 10.63
CA ASN A 362 -4.39 -13.87 9.85
C ASN A 362 -4.94 -14.71 8.68
N MET A 363 -6.18 -14.48 8.26
CA MET A 363 -6.89 -15.24 7.21
C MET A 363 -6.04 -15.49 5.96
N ARG A 364 -5.36 -14.43 5.45
CA ARG A 364 -4.48 -14.58 4.28
C ARG A 364 -3.35 -15.58 4.50
N GLN A 365 -2.77 -15.61 5.70
CA GLN A 365 -1.68 -16.52 6.02
C GLN A 365 -2.19 -17.96 6.01
N MET A 366 -3.33 -18.22 6.63
CA MET A 366 -3.97 -19.54 6.67
C MET A 366 -4.33 -20.01 5.25
N ALA A 367 -5.01 -19.19 4.45
CA ALA A 367 -5.36 -19.52 3.07
C ALA A 367 -4.13 -19.86 2.20
N LEU A 368 -3.03 -19.10 2.34
CA LEU A 368 -1.80 -19.38 1.60
C LEU A 368 -1.08 -20.64 2.09
N GLN A 369 -1.17 -20.97 3.36
CA GLN A 369 -0.61 -22.21 3.92
C GLN A 369 -1.36 -23.43 3.41
N GLU A 370 -2.68 -23.42 3.45
CA GLU A 370 -3.51 -24.53 2.93
C GLU A 370 -3.32 -24.72 1.43
N LEU A 371 -3.24 -23.63 0.65
CA LEU A 371 -2.90 -23.72 -0.78
C LEU A 371 -1.51 -24.34 -1.01
N ALA A 372 -0.52 -24.00 -0.18
CA ALA A 372 0.81 -24.59 -0.28
C ALA A 372 0.81 -26.10 0.04
N GLU A 373 -0.01 -26.54 1.00
CA GLU A 373 -0.22 -27.95 1.30
C GLU A 373 -0.88 -28.72 0.12
N GLU A 374 -1.71 -28.01 -0.69
CA GLU A 374 -2.25 -28.51 -1.95
C GLU A 374 -1.23 -28.45 -3.13
N GLY A 375 -0.01 -27.98 -2.92
CA GLY A 375 0.99 -27.77 -3.96
C GLY A 375 0.72 -26.54 -4.85
N ILE A 376 -0.14 -25.63 -4.40
CA ILE A 376 -0.57 -24.45 -5.16
C ILE A 376 0.06 -23.19 -4.60
N ARG A 377 0.54 -22.31 -5.49
CA ARG A 377 1.10 -21.02 -5.12
C ARG A 377 0.29 -19.88 -5.72
N CYS A 378 -0.10 -18.92 -4.90
CA CYS A 378 -0.75 -17.69 -5.37
C CYS A 378 0.18 -16.88 -6.27
N ARG A 379 -0.25 -16.55 -7.49
CA ARG A 379 0.55 -15.86 -8.50
C ARG A 379 0.48 -14.34 -8.47
N CYS A 380 -0.18 -13.72 -7.49
CA CYS A 380 -0.20 -12.28 -7.38
C CYS A 380 1.23 -11.70 -7.17
N ILE A 381 1.48 -10.48 -7.62
CA ILE A 381 2.80 -9.82 -7.49
C ILE A 381 3.38 -9.98 -6.08
N ARG A 382 2.58 -9.77 -5.01
CA ARG A 382 3.09 -9.83 -3.64
C ARG A 382 3.63 -11.20 -3.23
N CYS A 383 3.02 -12.29 -3.71
CA CYS A 383 3.46 -13.64 -3.38
C CYS A 383 4.72 -14.05 -4.15
N ARG A 384 4.96 -13.39 -5.29
CA ARG A 384 6.09 -13.63 -6.19
C ARG A 384 7.26 -12.67 -6.00
N GLU A 385 7.09 -11.62 -5.21
CA GLU A 385 8.08 -10.57 -4.96
C GLU A 385 9.36 -11.17 -4.36
N VAL A 386 10.51 -10.96 -5.02
CA VAL A 386 11.80 -11.60 -4.69
C VAL A 386 12.15 -11.53 -3.20
N GLY A 387 11.97 -10.40 -2.54
CA GLY A 387 12.23 -10.25 -1.11
C GLY A 387 11.35 -11.14 -0.23
N HIS A 388 10.06 -11.31 -0.59
CA HIS A 388 9.16 -12.21 0.12
C HIS A 388 9.46 -13.69 -0.13
N VAL A 389 9.82 -14.03 -1.37
CA VAL A 389 10.18 -15.41 -1.75
C VAL A 389 11.47 -15.82 -1.07
N LYS A 390 12.51 -15.00 -1.10
CA LYS A 390 13.77 -15.23 -0.39
C LYS A 390 13.54 -15.43 1.11
N HIS A 391 12.77 -14.55 1.74
CA HIS A 391 12.50 -14.63 3.18
C HIS A 391 11.70 -15.87 3.61
N LYS A 392 10.71 -16.28 2.79
CA LYS A 392 9.80 -17.38 3.17
C LYS A 392 10.23 -18.75 2.69
N LEU A 393 10.83 -18.83 1.50
CA LEU A 393 11.13 -20.08 0.81
C LEU A 393 12.64 -20.32 0.65
N GLY A 394 13.49 -19.34 0.99
CA GLY A 394 14.94 -19.41 0.78
C GLY A 394 15.36 -19.48 -0.69
N LEU A 395 14.45 -19.17 -1.64
CA LEU A 395 14.74 -19.23 -3.07
C LEU A 395 15.35 -17.92 -3.56
N GLU A 396 16.34 -18.03 -4.43
CA GLU A 396 16.95 -16.92 -5.14
C GLU A 396 16.75 -17.06 -6.66
N PRO A 397 16.53 -15.95 -7.39
CA PRO A 397 16.35 -15.99 -8.83
C PRO A 397 17.64 -16.46 -9.53
N LYS A 398 17.49 -17.30 -10.55
CA LYS A 398 18.58 -17.89 -11.35
C LYS A 398 18.56 -17.35 -12.78
N ASP A 399 17.47 -17.63 -13.50
CA ASP A 399 17.29 -17.23 -14.89
C ASP A 399 16.20 -16.16 -14.99
N VAL A 400 16.64 -14.92 -15.21
CA VAL A 400 15.76 -13.75 -15.22
C VAL A 400 15.57 -13.27 -16.65
N GLU A 401 14.34 -13.23 -17.09
CA GLU A 401 13.95 -12.74 -18.41
C GLU A 401 12.94 -11.59 -18.33
N LEU A 402 12.90 -10.77 -19.40
CA LEU A 402 11.93 -9.70 -19.55
C LEU A 402 10.68 -10.24 -20.23
N LEU A 403 9.55 -10.16 -19.52
CA LEU A 403 8.25 -10.56 -20.03
C LEU A 403 7.38 -9.34 -20.34
N GLU A 404 6.59 -9.46 -21.39
CA GLU A 404 5.56 -8.49 -21.76
C GLU A 404 4.17 -9.12 -21.64
N ARG A 405 3.23 -8.38 -21.05
CA ARG A 405 1.80 -8.69 -21.04
C ARG A 405 1.05 -7.43 -21.40
N ASP A 406 0.15 -7.53 -22.37
CA ASP A 406 -0.69 -6.42 -22.77
C ASP A 406 -2.17 -6.79 -22.71
N TYR A 407 -3.01 -5.81 -22.41
CA TYR A 407 -4.44 -6.01 -22.24
C TYR A 407 -5.22 -4.70 -22.37
N ALA A 408 -6.44 -4.79 -22.91
CA ALA A 408 -7.37 -3.67 -22.88
C ALA A 408 -7.90 -3.43 -21.47
N ALA A 409 -7.93 -2.18 -21.04
CA ALA A 409 -8.39 -1.81 -19.70
C ALA A 409 -8.98 -0.39 -19.67
N SER A 410 -10.22 -0.29 -19.20
CA SER A 410 -10.89 0.99 -18.94
C SER A 410 -10.78 1.98 -20.11
N GLY A 411 -11.07 1.50 -21.35
CA GLY A 411 -11.03 2.29 -22.56
C GLY A 411 -9.64 2.75 -23.01
N GLY A 412 -8.60 1.99 -22.71
CA GLY A 412 -7.22 2.19 -23.17
C GLY A 412 -6.47 0.87 -23.21
N HIS A 413 -5.20 0.89 -23.57
CA HIS A 413 -4.36 -0.29 -23.64
C HIS A 413 -3.24 -0.24 -22.61
N GLU A 414 -3.08 -1.29 -21.84
CA GLU A 414 -2.07 -1.43 -20.77
C GLU A 414 -0.94 -2.36 -21.23
N TYR A 415 0.29 -1.99 -20.91
CA TYR A 415 1.50 -2.78 -21.12
C TYR A 415 2.15 -3.02 -19.78
N PHE A 416 2.32 -4.29 -19.42
CA PHE A 416 2.98 -4.72 -18.20
C PHE A 416 4.28 -5.43 -18.53
N TYR A 417 5.39 -4.76 -18.30
CA TYR A 417 6.73 -5.32 -18.46
C TYR A 417 7.24 -5.78 -17.12
N SER A 418 7.85 -6.96 -17.05
CA SER A 418 8.38 -7.50 -15.80
C SER A 418 9.63 -8.34 -16.01
N PHE A 419 10.62 -8.16 -15.13
CA PHE A 419 11.73 -9.09 -15.00
C PHE A 419 11.32 -10.21 -14.05
N GLU A 420 11.27 -11.43 -14.57
CA GLU A 420 10.79 -12.62 -13.84
C GLU A 420 11.76 -13.80 -14.03
N ASP A 421 11.94 -14.57 -12.96
CA ASP A 421 12.40 -15.96 -13.07
C ASP A 421 11.14 -16.81 -13.18
N VAL A 422 10.89 -17.33 -14.37
CA VAL A 422 9.65 -18.04 -14.71
C VAL A 422 9.58 -19.39 -14.02
N ASP A 423 10.70 -20.11 -13.96
CA ASP A 423 10.77 -21.46 -13.40
C ASP A 423 10.50 -21.46 -11.89
N GLN A 424 11.00 -20.44 -11.20
CA GLN A 424 10.80 -20.27 -9.76
C GLN A 424 9.59 -19.40 -9.42
N ASP A 425 8.90 -18.82 -10.41
CA ASP A 425 7.79 -17.88 -10.27
C ASP A 425 8.14 -16.70 -9.34
N ILE A 426 9.28 -16.03 -9.63
CA ILE A 426 9.79 -14.88 -8.88
C ILE A 426 9.76 -13.63 -9.76
N ILE A 427 9.27 -12.52 -9.24
CA ILE A 427 9.30 -11.20 -9.90
C ILE A 427 10.30 -10.27 -9.21
N LEU A 428 11.18 -9.66 -10.03
CA LEU A 428 12.26 -8.79 -9.56
C LEU A 428 11.99 -7.31 -9.78
N GLY A 429 11.22 -6.99 -10.82
CA GLY A 429 10.85 -5.63 -11.13
C GLY A 429 9.79 -5.58 -12.20
N PHE A 430 9.05 -4.48 -12.27
CA PHE A 430 8.03 -4.30 -13.30
C PHE A 430 7.73 -2.84 -13.59
N LEU A 431 7.18 -2.61 -14.77
CA LEU A 431 6.66 -1.34 -15.22
C LEU A 431 5.23 -1.53 -15.74
N ARG A 432 4.37 -0.55 -15.49
CA ARG A 432 3.04 -0.43 -16.12
C ARG A 432 3.04 0.80 -17.00
N ALA A 433 2.79 0.61 -18.28
CA ALA A 433 2.55 1.70 -19.22
C ALA A 433 1.12 1.63 -19.76
N ARG A 434 0.61 2.76 -20.24
CA ARG A 434 -0.73 2.88 -20.81
C ARG A 434 -0.71 3.77 -22.04
N ALA A 435 -1.33 3.32 -23.08
CA ALA A 435 -1.77 4.17 -24.19
C ALA A 435 -3.20 4.66 -23.87
N PRO A 436 -3.38 5.93 -23.45
CA PRO A 436 -4.69 6.47 -23.15
C PRO A 436 -5.49 6.72 -24.42
N THR A 437 -6.81 6.73 -24.32
CA THR A 437 -7.71 7.04 -25.46
C THR A 437 -8.46 8.35 -25.29
N GLN A 438 -8.57 8.86 -24.09
CA GLN A 438 -9.28 10.10 -23.77
C GLN A 438 -8.59 10.73 -22.56
N SER A 439 -7.65 11.62 -22.81
CA SER A 439 -7.07 12.41 -21.74
C SER A 439 -7.89 13.67 -21.50
N PHE A 440 -7.87 14.16 -20.27
CA PHE A 440 -8.38 15.46 -19.85
C PHE A 440 -7.26 16.33 -19.27
N ARG A 441 -6.01 15.83 -19.36
CA ARG A 441 -4.82 16.54 -18.89
C ARG A 441 -4.07 17.12 -20.08
N ASP A 442 -3.66 18.38 -19.97
CA ASP A 442 -2.90 19.07 -21.02
C ASP A 442 -1.51 18.43 -21.24
N GLU A 443 -0.95 17.83 -20.18
CA GLU A 443 0.36 17.16 -20.23
C GLU A 443 0.32 15.78 -20.91
N ILE A 444 -0.88 15.27 -21.19
CA ILE A 444 -1.10 13.92 -21.74
C ILE A 444 -2.02 14.04 -22.97
N ASP A 445 -1.44 13.98 -24.13
CA ASP A 445 -2.14 14.02 -25.42
C ASP A 445 -2.21 12.63 -26.07
N ASP A 446 -2.65 12.58 -27.34
CA ASP A 446 -2.78 11.33 -28.08
C ASP A 446 -1.42 10.74 -28.48
N ASP A 447 -0.34 11.53 -28.46
CA ASP A 447 1.02 11.12 -28.77
C ASP A 447 1.82 10.73 -27.52
N THR A 448 1.18 10.70 -26.35
CA THR A 448 1.81 10.37 -25.07
C THR A 448 1.56 8.92 -24.64
N LEU A 449 2.64 8.17 -24.32
CA LEU A 449 2.57 6.93 -23.53
C LEU A 449 2.77 7.26 -22.05
N ILE A 450 1.86 6.80 -21.19
CA ILE A 450 1.93 7.07 -19.75
C ILE A 450 2.60 5.91 -19.04
N VAL A 451 3.68 6.15 -18.30
CA VAL A 451 4.23 5.22 -17.31
C VAL A 451 3.54 5.46 -15.97
N ARG A 452 2.68 4.51 -15.59
CA ARG A 452 1.83 4.59 -14.39
C ARG A 452 2.51 4.02 -13.14
N GLN A 453 3.48 3.14 -13.32
CA GLN A 453 4.24 2.55 -12.23
C GLN A 453 5.57 1.99 -12.73
N LEU A 454 6.66 2.32 -12.05
CA LEU A 454 7.94 1.62 -12.13
C LEU A 454 8.30 1.12 -10.73
N LYS A 455 8.65 -0.14 -10.59
CA LYS A 455 9.07 -0.71 -9.31
C LYS A 455 10.11 -1.80 -9.51
N VAL A 456 11.27 -1.63 -8.90
CA VAL A 456 12.26 -2.70 -8.70
C VAL A 456 12.10 -3.24 -7.29
N LEU A 457 12.09 -4.57 -7.16
CA LEU A 457 11.81 -5.31 -5.94
C LEU A 457 13.11 -5.88 -5.38
N GLY A 458 13.14 -6.21 -4.10
CA GLY A 458 14.31 -6.76 -3.42
C GLY A 458 14.63 -6.03 -2.14
N SER A 459 15.75 -6.42 -1.50
CA SER A 459 16.29 -5.72 -0.33
C SER A 459 16.66 -4.29 -0.73
N SER A 460 16.21 -3.33 0.06
CA SER A 460 16.52 -1.93 -0.21
C SER A 460 17.96 -1.62 0.18
N THR A 461 18.66 -0.93 -0.69
CA THR A 461 19.87 -0.16 -0.34
C THR A 461 19.49 1.29 -0.09
N ASP A 462 20.19 1.95 0.82
CA ASP A 462 19.99 3.37 1.12
C ASP A 462 20.23 4.24 -0.11
N ILE A 463 19.60 5.42 -0.14
CA ILE A 463 19.71 6.34 -1.27
C ILE A 463 21.17 6.78 -1.42
N GLY A 464 21.75 6.51 -2.59
CA GLY A 464 23.14 6.94 -2.92
C GLY A 464 24.22 5.91 -2.61
N THR A 465 23.90 4.72 -2.11
CA THR A 465 24.87 3.64 -1.92
C THR A 465 24.84 2.65 -3.09
N GLU A 466 26.00 2.15 -3.51
CA GLU A 466 26.12 1.04 -4.45
C GLU A 466 25.84 -0.27 -3.70
N GLY A 467 24.66 -0.86 -3.94
CA GLY A 467 24.27 -2.13 -3.33
C GLY A 467 24.72 -3.35 -4.15
N LYS A 468 24.94 -4.45 -3.46
CA LYS A 468 25.26 -5.75 -4.08
C LYS A 468 24.02 -6.53 -4.53
N ASP A 469 22.81 -6.04 -4.25
CA ASP A 469 21.54 -6.73 -4.44
C ASP A 469 20.79 -6.33 -5.74
N THR A 470 19.67 -6.99 -6.00
CA THR A 470 18.80 -6.95 -7.19
C THR A 470 18.43 -5.53 -7.66
N GLN A 471 18.36 -4.54 -6.76
CA GLN A 471 17.96 -3.16 -7.09
C GLN A 471 19.00 -2.41 -7.96
N HIS A 472 20.26 -2.86 -8.02
CA HIS A 472 21.33 -2.19 -8.76
C HIS A 472 21.74 -2.85 -10.08
N LYS A 473 21.01 -3.88 -10.53
CA LYS A 473 21.25 -4.53 -11.84
C LYS A 473 20.74 -3.72 -13.05
N GLY A 474 20.35 -2.46 -12.86
CA GLY A 474 19.88 -1.60 -13.94
C GLY A 474 18.45 -1.90 -14.46
N TYR A 475 17.70 -2.80 -13.81
CA TYR A 475 16.35 -3.17 -14.25
C TYR A 475 15.39 -1.98 -14.39
N GLY A 476 15.50 -0.98 -13.52
CA GLY A 476 14.66 0.21 -13.62
C GLY A 476 14.90 1.00 -14.91
N LYS A 477 16.17 1.15 -15.32
CA LYS A 477 16.54 1.82 -16.57
C LYS A 477 16.06 1.01 -17.77
N GLN A 478 16.32 -0.30 -17.81
CA GLN A 478 15.88 -1.18 -18.90
C GLN A 478 14.35 -1.20 -19.06
N LEU A 479 13.59 -1.16 -17.95
CA LEU A 479 12.13 -1.07 -18.01
C LEU A 479 11.66 0.27 -18.59
N MET A 480 12.35 1.38 -18.29
CA MET A 480 12.05 2.68 -18.89
C MET A 480 12.40 2.71 -20.39
N GLU A 481 13.55 2.19 -20.76
CA GLU A 481 13.97 2.05 -22.17
C GLU A 481 12.94 1.23 -22.96
N LYS A 482 12.39 0.15 -22.35
CA LYS A 482 11.34 -0.67 -22.97
C LYS A 482 10.02 0.10 -23.14
N ALA A 483 9.68 0.97 -22.20
CA ALA A 483 8.51 1.83 -22.35
C ALA A 483 8.70 2.90 -23.45
N GLU A 484 9.89 3.49 -23.56
CA GLU A 484 10.25 4.44 -24.62
C GLU A 484 10.25 3.75 -26.01
N GLU A 485 10.77 2.52 -26.11
CA GLU A 485 10.69 1.71 -27.33
C GLU A 485 9.23 1.47 -27.72
N LYS A 486 8.38 1.03 -26.77
CA LYS A 486 6.96 0.81 -27.02
C LYS A 486 6.23 2.09 -27.47
N ALA A 487 6.57 3.26 -26.91
CA ALA A 487 6.00 4.52 -27.37
C ALA A 487 6.30 4.75 -28.86
N ARG A 488 7.57 4.59 -29.28
CA ARG A 488 7.96 4.69 -30.71
C ARG A 488 7.25 3.67 -31.60
N ASP A 489 7.13 2.41 -31.15
CA ASP A 489 6.41 1.34 -31.88
C ASP A 489 4.94 1.69 -32.11
N LEU A 490 4.34 2.45 -31.20
CA LEU A 490 2.95 2.93 -31.28
C LEU A 490 2.84 4.25 -32.06
N GLY A 491 3.94 4.79 -32.60
CA GLY A 491 4.00 6.09 -33.27
C GLY A 491 3.79 7.26 -32.32
N ARG A 492 4.12 7.09 -31.03
CA ARG A 492 4.05 8.14 -30.00
C ARG A 492 5.43 8.69 -29.75
N ASP A 493 5.56 10.00 -29.73
CA ASP A 493 6.82 10.71 -29.56
C ASP A 493 7.06 11.23 -28.14
N ARG A 494 6.16 10.92 -27.19
CA ARG A 494 6.19 11.43 -25.84
C ARG A 494 5.94 10.35 -24.79
N VAL A 495 6.71 10.40 -23.69
CA VAL A 495 6.48 9.55 -22.51
C VAL A 495 6.29 10.42 -21.27
N ALA A 496 5.16 10.25 -20.58
CA ALA A 496 4.85 10.91 -19.33
C ALA A 496 4.83 9.91 -18.16
N VAL A 497 5.46 10.25 -17.04
CA VAL A 497 5.53 9.40 -15.84
C VAL A 497 4.81 10.08 -14.69
N ILE A 498 3.78 9.45 -14.10
CA ILE A 498 3.25 9.89 -12.82
C ILE A 498 4.26 9.55 -11.71
N SER A 499 5.22 10.43 -11.50
CA SER A 499 6.30 10.19 -10.54
C SER A 499 5.90 10.60 -9.13
N ALA A 500 6.35 9.82 -8.14
CA ALA A 500 6.33 10.32 -6.78
C ALA A 500 7.37 11.42 -6.59
N VAL A 501 7.09 12.36 -5.70
CA VAL A 501 7.94 13.52 -5.43
C VAL A 501 9.41 13.12 -5.18
N GLY A 502 9.65 12.21 -4.24
CA GLY A 502 11.00 11.77 -3.88
C GLY A 502 11.71 10.91 -4.94
N THR A 503 11.09 10.67 -6.10
CA THR A 503 11.69 9.91 -7.21
C THR A 503 11.97 10.76 -8.45
N ARG A 504 11.62 12.05 -8.46
CA ARG A 504 11.79 12.94 -9.63
C ARG A 504 13.23 13.04 -10.08
N GLU A 505 14.20 13.12 -9.16
CA GLU A 505 15.63 13.12 -9.48
C GLU A 505 16.10 11.87 -10.25
N TYR A 506 15.50 10.71 -10.01
CA TYR A 506 15.78 9.52 -10.78
C TYR A 506 15.38 9.69 -12.25
N TYR A 507 14.21 10.28 -12.52
CA TYR A 507 13.75 10.50 -13.90
C TYR A 507 14.52 11.63 -14.60
N ARG A 508 14.94 12.69 -13.87
CA ARG A 508 15.83 13.72 -14.43
C ARG A 508 17.14 13.12 -14.97
N LYS A 509 17.73 12.15 -14.26
CA LYS A 509 18.92 11.41 -14.73
C LYS A 509 18.69 10.57 -16.00
N LEU A 510 17.44 10.28 -16.32
CA LEU A 510 17.03 9.58 -17.54
C LEU A 510 16.60 10.55 -18.67
N GLY A 511 16.74 11.85 -18.45
CA GLY A 511 16.42 12.89 -19.43
C GLY A 511 14.94 13.34 -19.43
N TYR A 512 14.21 13.11 -18.33
CA TYR A 512 12.86 13.59 -18.14
C TYR A 512 12.85 14.94 -17.43
N GLU A 513 11.92 15.81 -17.79
CA GLU A 513 11.68 17.11 -17.16
C GLU A 513 10.32 17.14 -16.47
N LEU A 514 10.17 18.00 -15.46
CA LEU A 514 8.90 18.15 -14.75
C LEU A 514 7.97 19.09 -15.53
N GLU A 515 6.82 18.58 -15.93
CA GLU A 515 5.75 19.33 -16.57
C GLU A 515 4.45 19.06 -15.80
N GLY A 516 3.88 20.09 -15.20
CA GLY A 516 2.74 19.95 -14.29
C GLY A 516 3.00 18.93 -13.20
N ALA A 517 2.22 17.84 -13.18
CA ALA A 517 2.35 16.77 -12.20
C ALA A 517 3.22 15.59 -12.67
N TYR A 518 3.74 15.61 -13.90
CA TYR A 518 4.40 14.49 -14.54
C TYR A 518 5.89 14.76 -14.83
N MET A 519 6.67 13.71 -14.87
CA MET A 519 7.99 13.74 -15.50
C MET A 519 7.83 13.35 -16.97
N VAL A 520 8.20 14.22 -17.88
CA VAL A 520 7.94 14.07 -19.32
C VAL A 520 9.26 14.05 -20.10
N LYS A 521 9.29 13.26 -21.16
CA LYS A 521 10.41 13.18 -22.12
C LYS A 521 9.86 13.09 -23.54
N GLU A 522 10.34 14.00 -24.37
CA GLU A 522 10.16 13.91 -25.82
C GLU A 522 11.12 12.85 -26.36
N LEU A 523 10.61 12.00 -27.28
CA LEU A 523 11.40 10.95 -27.92
C LEU A 523 11.82 11.41 -29.32
N GLU A 524 13.11 11.32 -29.60
CA GLU A 524 13.66 11.54 -30.95
C GLU A 524 13.31 10.37 -31.90
#